data_84f96036be38093967b781bb2f2737ac
#
_entry.id   84f96036be38093967b781bb2f2737ac
#
_cell.length_a   1.000
_cell.length_b   1.000
_cell.length_c   1.000
_cell.angle_alpha   90.00
_cell.angle_beta   90.00
_cell.angle_gamma   90.00
#
_symmetry.space_group_name_H-M   'P 1'
#
loop_
_entity.id
_entity.type
_entity.pdbx_description
1 polymer ?
#
loop_
_entity_poly.entity_id
_entity_poly.type
_entity_poly.pdbx_seq_one_letter_code
_entity_poly.pdbx_strand_id
1 'polypeptide(L)'
;MKRNDTHEPTIERVIELSGIETIHPGGMAMTRRAGEVAALAPGMRLLDVSSGRGTQAIYYARQFGVEVSGVDISEEMVRTASRSAARAGLADRVRFRQGDSQRIPFSSGTFDVVVNECAVGIPENSQAVLDEMLRVVRPGGVVVMHESTWRGSLSPAEKDELADRYGTTPLESAEWIEMLGRAGARDIRAEADPWSRPEMFWKVRVDRDVRRPGAVLTPVEKARTALRIARRYGLAGIRKAFENERAFYRAVLDGKLGYSLYWARRPAA
;
A
#
# COMPACT_ATOMS: atom_id res chain seq x y z
N MET A 1 17.24 -0.69 -12.20
CA MET A 1 16.71 0.30 -13.19
C MET A 1 15.26 0.55 -12.77
N LYS A 2 14.93 1.75 -12.30
CA LYS A 2 13.59 2.05 -11.78
C LYS A 2 12.54 1.75 -12.85
N ARG A 3 11.61 0.83 -12.60
CA ARG A 3 10.43 0.60 -13.46
C ARG A 3 9.59 1.88 -13.71
N ASN A 4 9.86 2.96 -12.97
CA ASN A 4 9.16 4.24 -13.09
C ASN A 4 9.53 5.11 -14.29
N ASP A 5 10.52 4.74 -15.11
CA ASP A 5 10.91 5.47 -16.34
C ASP A 5 10.47 4.76 -17.62
N THR A 6 9.35 4.05 -17.57
CA THR A 6 8.75 3.46 -18.77
C THR A 6 8.26 4.58 -19.70
N HIS A 7 8.51 4.43 -21.01
CA HIS A 7 7.94 5.30 -22.06
C HIS A 7 6.40 5.16 -22.17
N GLU A 8 5.80 4.32 -21.33
CA GLU A 8 4.37 3.98 -21.32
C GLU A 8 3.76 4.16 -19.93
N PRO A 9 2.49 4.60 -19.83
CA PRO A 9 1.81 4.78 -18.55
C PRO A 9 1.40 3.43 -17.94
N THR A 10 1.98 3.06 -16.80
CA THR A 10 1.52 1.95 -15.96
C THR A 10 0.26 2.35 -15.19
N ILE A 11 -0.44 1.39 -14.55
CA ILE A 11 -1.61 1.66 -13.69
C ILE A 11 -1.23 2.58 -12.53
N GLU A 12 -0.10 2.33 -11.86
CA GLU A 12 0.38 3.20 -10.79
C GLU A 12 0.64 4.63 -11.27
N ARG A 13 1.22 4.77 -12.45
CA ARG A 13 1.45 6.08 -13.03
C ARG A 13 0.15 6.80 -13.42
N VAL A 14 -0.86 6.08 -13.86
CA VAL A 14 -2.21 6.62 -14.12
C VAL A 14 -2.85 7.10 -12.82
N ILE A 15 -2.75 6.33 -11.74
CA ILE A 15 -3.25 6.71 -10.41
C ILE A 15 -2.56 8.00 -9.95
N GLU A 16 -1.24 8.09 -10.03
CA GLU A 16 -0.48 9.29 -9.69
C GLU A 16 -0.92 10.50 -10.54
N LEU A 17 -1.02 10.34 -11.86
CA LEU A 17 -1.44 11.39 -12.77
C LEU A 17 -2.92 11.78 -12.58
N SER A 18 -3.77 10.92 -12.04
CA SER A 18 -5.15 11.28 -11.73
C SER A 18 -5.24 12.36 -10.67
N GLY A 19 -4.29 12.40 -9.75
CA GLY A 19 -4.24 13.33 -8.62
C GLY A 19 -5.37 13.13 -7.62
N ILE A 20 -6.08 11.98 -7.71
CA ILE A 20 -7.09 11.60 -6.72
C ILE A 20 -6.43 11.09 -5.45
N GLU A 21 -7.11 11.23 -4.34
CA GLU A 21 -6.73 10.57 -3.11
C GLU A 21 -7.28 9.14 -3.15
N THR A 22 -6.37 8.21 -3.37
CA THR A 22 -6.65 6.78 -3.26
C THR A 22 -5.86 6.23 -2.09
N ILE A 23 -6.31 5.11 -1.56
CA ILE A 23 -5.53 4.33 -0.63
C ILE A 23 -5.14 3.00 -1.33
N HIS A 24 -5.62 1.90 -0.88
CA HIS A 24 -5.28 0.58 -1.41
C HIS A 24 -6.55 -0.24 -1.60
N PRO A 25 -6.51 -1.37 -2.29
CA PRO A 25 -7.63 -2.30 -2.34
C PRO A 25 -8.14 -2.64 -0.93
N GLY A 26 -9.46 -2.76 -0.77
CA GLY A 26 -10.10 -2.94 0.53
C GLY A 26 -10.36 -1.65 1.32
N GLY A 27 -9.66 -0.56 0.97
CA GLY A 27 -9.86 0.77 1.53
C GLY A 27 -9.82 0.79 3.06
N MET A 28 -10.54 1.73 3.67
CA MET A 28 -10.57 1.90 5.13
C MET A 28 -11.06 0.65 5.90
N ALA A 29 -11.76 -0.28 5.23
CA ALA A 29 -12.12 -1.56 5.86
C ALA A 29 -10.89 -2.44 6.09
N MET A 30 -9.95 -2.47 5.14
CA MET A 30 -8.67 -3.14 5.26
C MET A 30 -7.80 -2.48 6.35
N THR A 31 -7.66 -1.15 6.31
CA THR A 31 -6.94 -0.38 7.35
C THR A 31 -7.49 -0.67 8.76
N ARG A 32 -8.83 -0.70 8.93
CA ARG A 32 -9.45 -1.09 10.19
C ARG A 32 -9.08 -2.51 10.59
N ARG A 33 -9.18 -3.46 9.65
CA ARG A 33 -8.84 -4.86 9.90
C ARG A 33 -7.37 -5.03 10.30
N ALA A 34 -6.47 -4.28 9.67
CA ALA A 34 -5.05 -4.24 10.05
C ALA A 34 -4.85 -3.81 11.51
N GLY A 35 -5.57 -2.78 11.97
CA GLY A 35 -5.57 -2.37 13.38
C GLY A 35 -6.14 -3.43 14.33
N GLU A 36 -7.19 -4.14 13.92
CA GLU A 36 -7.82 -5.22 14.71
C GLU A 36 -6.86 -6.42 14.88
N VAL A 37 -6.24 -6.89 13.79
CA VAL A 37 -5.30 -8.04 13.87
C VAL A 37 -4.02 -7.70 14.63
N ALA A 38 -3.62 -6.42 14.61
CA ALA A 38 -2.53 -5.88 15.42
C ALA A 38 -2.92 -5.72 16.90
N ALA A 39 -4.20 -5.88 17.24
CA ALA A 39 -4.75 -5.62 18.58
C ALA A 39 -4.38 -4.21 19.09
N LEU A 40 -4.52 -3.20 18.24
CA LEU A 40 -4.20 -1.81 18.60
C LEU A 40 -5.02 -1.34 19.81
N ALA A 41 -4.35 -0.71 20.76
CA ALA A 41 -4.95 -0.16 21.96
C ALA A 41 -4.40 1.25 22.26
N PRO A 42 -5.16 2.09 22.99
CA PRO A 42 -4.74 3.45 23.33
C PRO A 42 -3.35 3.48 24.01
N GLY A 43 -2.52 4.45 23.60
CA GLY A 43 -1.18 4.65 24.11
C GLY A 43 -0.10 3.78 23.46
N MET A 44 -0.44 2.82 22.60
CA MET A 44 0.56 2.10 21.82
C MET A 44 1.22 3.03 20.80
N ARG A 45 2.50 2.76 20.51
CA ARG A 45 3.30 3.44 19.48
C ARG A 45 3.24 2.65 18.19
N LEU A 46 2.69 3.25 17.15
CA LEU A 46 2.58 2.67 15.81
C LEU A 46 3.52 3.40 14.84
N LEU A 47 4.21 2.64 14.00
CA LEU A 47 4.90 3.17 12.83
C LEU A 47 4.12 2.83 11.56
N ASP A 48 3.81 3.85 10.76
CA ASP A 48 3.24 3.74 9.41
C ASP A 48 4.37 3.95 8.39
N VAL A 49 4.77 2.87 7.72
CA VAL A 49 5.90 2.83 6.77
C VAL A 49 5.38 3.10 5.36
N SER A 50 5.99 4.04 4.65
CA SER A 50 5.51 4.59 3.37
C SER A 50 4.14 5.26 3.51
N SER A 51 4.04 6.15 4.52
CA SER A 51 2.78 6.72 5.02
C SER A 51 2.05 7.66 4.06
N GLY A 52 2.65 7.99 2.91
CA GLY A 52 2.05 8.82 1.88
C GLY A 52 1.48 10.13 2.42
N ARG A 53 0.19 10.37 2.20
CA ARG A 53 -0.52 11.59 2.65
C ARG A 53 -0.99 11.53 4.11
N GLY A 54 -0.70 10.44 4.83
CA GLY A 54 -0.99 10.27 6.24
C GLY A 54 -2.45 9.88 6.56
N THR A 55 -3.22 9.47 5.57
CA THR A 55 -4.64 9.11 5.73
C THR A 55 -4.82 7.98 6.73
N GLN A 56 -4.04 6.91 6.58
CA GLN A 56 -4.07 5.74 7.46
C GLN A 56 -3.55 6.07 8.86
N ALA A 57 -2.42 6.78 8.94
CA ALA A 57 -1.86 7.24 10.22
C ALA A 57 -2.88 8.04 11.05
N ILE A 58 -3.57 8.99 10.41
CA ILE A 58 -4.64 9.79 11.04
C ILE A 58 -5.82 8.89 11.47
N TYR A 59 -6.18 7.92 10.63
CA TYR A 59 -7.24 6.96 10.97
C TYR A 59 -6.88 6.13 12.19
N TYR A 60 -5.67 5.55 12.25
CA TYR A 60 -5.22 4.74 13.38
C TYR A 60 -5.24 5.54 14.69
N ALA A 61 -4.69 6.76 14.67
CA ALA A 61 -4.68 7.62 15.85
C ALA A 61 -6.09 7.96 16.35
N ARG A 62 -7.02 8.25 15.42
CA ARG A 62 -8.41 8.61 15.75
C ARG A 62 -9.20 7.41 16.23
N GLN A 63 -9.10 6.29 15.54
CA GLN A 63 -9.93 5.10 15.77
C GLN A 63 -9.46 4.28 16.97
N PHE A 64 -8.15 4.16 17.17
CA PHE A 64 -7.57 3.28 18.19
C PHE A 64 -6.86 4.03 19.32
N GLY A 65 -6.75 5.35 19.24
CA GLY A 65 -6.09 6.15 20.29
C GLY A 65 -4.59 5.97 20.41
N VAL A 66 -3.94 5.47 19.34
CA VAL A 66 -2.50 5.21 19.30
C VAL A 66 -1.70 6.48 18.98
N GLU A 67 -0.42 6.49 19.35
CA GLU A 67 0.56 7.46 18.86
C GLU A 67 1.17 6.95 17.56
N VAL A 68 1.14 7.75 16.49
CA VAL A 68 1.60 7.32 15.18
C VAL A 68 2.81 8.14 14.73
N SER A 69 3.85 7.43 14.31
CA SER A 69 4.93 7.99 13.50
C SER A 69 4.76 7.51 12.06
N GLY A 70 4.81 8.41 11.09
CA GLY A 70 4.81 8.06 9.67
C GLY A 70 6.19 8.31 9.06
N VAL A 71 6.61 7.43 8.15
CA VAL A 71 7.82 7.60 7.34
C VAL A 71 7.47 7.51 5.87
N ASP A 72 7.97 8.45 5.08
CA ASP A 72 7.86 8.43 3.62
C ASP A 72 9.13 8.98 2.98
N ILE A 73 9.51 8.44 1.83
CA ILE A 73 10.69 8.89 1.09
C ILE A 73 10.48 10.28 0.47
N SER A 74 9.24 10.64 0.19
CA SER A 74 8.86 11.91 -0.42
C SER A 74 8.67 13.01 0.63
N GLU A 75 9.52 14.00 0.59
CA GLU A 75 9.37 15.20 1.44
C GLU A 75 8.02 15.91 1.21
N GLU A 76 7.51 15.89 -0.01
CA GLU A 76 6.19 16.45 -0.34
C GLU A 76 5.06 15.70 0.37
N MET A 77 5.13 14.36 0.40
CA MET A 77 4.16 13.53 1.13
C MET A 77 4.23 13.81 2.63
N VAL A 78 5.42 13.88 3.20
CA VAL A 78 5.63 14.24 4.62
C VAL A 78 5.02 15.59 4.96
N ARG A 79 5.26 16.63 4.13
CA ARG A 79 4.65 17.95 4.32
C ARG A 79 3.12 17.91 4.22
N THR A 80 2.60 17.13 3.26
CA THR A 80 1.16 16.99 3.06
C THR A 80 0.50 16.25 4.22
N ALA A 81 1.09 15.15 4.67
CA ALA A 81 0.64 14.35 5.80
C ALA A 81 0.64 15.18 7.11
N SER A 82 1.71 15.93 7.37
CA SER A 82 1.80 16.81 8.55
C SER A 82 0.70 17.87 8.57
N ARG A 83 0.43 18.51 7.41
CA ARG A 83 -0.69 19.45 7.28
C ARG A 83 -2.05 18.77 7.47
N SER A 84 -2.21 17.54 7.02
CA SER A 84 -3.44 16.76 7.19
C SER A 84 -3.67 16.41 8.66
N ALA A 85 -2.61 15.98 9.39
CA ALA A 85 -2.68 15.71 10.83
C ALA A 85 -3.03 16.98 11.63
N ALA A 86 -2.42 18.11 11.30
CA ALA A 86 -2.73 19.39 11.95
C ALA A 86 -4.19 19.81 11.72
N ARG A 87 -4.69 19.70 10.49
CA ARG A 87 -6.12 19.99 10.18
C ARG A 87 -7.07 19.03 10.88
N ALA A 88 -6.64 17.80 11.14
CA ALA A 88 -7.42 16.80 11.89
C ALA A 88 -7.37 17.01 13.41
N GLY A 89 -6.58 17.98 13.92
CA GLY A 89 -6.37 18.21 15.34
C GLY A 89 -5.56 17.12 16.04
N LEU A 90 -4.66 16.45 15.30
CA LEU A 90 -3.90 15.29 15.77
C LEU A 90 -2.36 15.49 15.69
N ALA A 91 -1.88 16.74 15.53
CA ALA A 91 -0.46 17.02 15.34
C ALA A 91 0.44 16.62 16.54
N ASP A 92 -0.12 16.50 17.73
CA ASP A 92 0.54 16.02 18.94
C ASP A 92 0.66 14.48 19.00
N ARG A 93 -0.23 13.77 18.32
CA ARG A 93 -0.27 12.29 18.30
C ARG A 93 0.24 11.66 17.01
N VAL A 94 0.23 12.41 15.90
CA VAL A 94 0.61 11.90 14.57
C VAL A 94 1.71 12.78 14.01
N ARG A 95 2.89 12.20 13.84
CA ARG A 95 4.07 12.91 13.34
C ARG A 95 4.66 12.20 12.15
N PHE A 96 5.18 12.97 11.19
CA PHE A 96 5.79 12.42 9.99
C PHE A 96 7.22 12.90 9.82
N ARG A 97 8.06 12.03 9.26
CA ARG A 97 9.43 12.36 8.90
C ARG A 97 9.83 11.72 7.58
N GLN A 98 10.75 12.36 6.88
CA GLN A 98 11.33 11.78 5.68
C GLN A 98 12.27 10.63 6.04
N GLY A 99 12.19 9.53 5.26
CA GLY A 99 13.05 8.36 5.42
C GLY A 99 12.77 7.30 4.37
N ASP A 100 13.78 6.47 4.13
CA ASP A 100 13.69 5.31 3.24
C ASP A 100 13.18 4.11 4.04
N SER A 101 12.17 3.42 3.50
CA SER A 101 11.63 2.19 4.11
C SER A 101 12.65 1.04 4.17
N GLN A 102 13.67 1.06 3.30
CA GLN A 102 14.78 0.11 3.32
C GLN A 102 15.85 0.44 4.38
N ARG A 103 15.74 1.60 5.01
CA ARG A 103 16.60 2.05 6.13
C ARG A 103 15.82 3.03 7.02
N ILE A 104 14.89 2.48 7.78
CA ILE A 104 13.96 3.23 8.63
C ILE A 104 14.71 4.04 9.70
N PRO A 105 14.50 5.39 9.78
CA PRO A 105 15.28 6.27 10.63
C PRO A 105 14.84 6.26 12.12
N PHE A 106 14.66 5.06 12.67
CA PHE A 106 14.33 4.82 14.07
C PHE A 106 15.19 3.69 14.64
N SER A 107 15.40 3.71 15.94
CA SER A 107 16.14 2.66 16.66
C SER A 107 15.38 1.33 16.68
N SER A 108 16.11 0.22 16.82
CA SER A 108 15.51 -1.10 17.03
C SER A 108 14.54 -1.10 18.20
N GLY A 109 13.41 -1.79 18.06
CA GLY A 109 12.48 -2.01 19.16
C GLY A 109 11.73 -0.76 19.64
N THR A 110 11.59 0.25 18.77
CA THR A 110 10.94 1.52 19.12
C THR A 110 9.42 1.40 19.20
N PHE A 111 8.79 0.60 18.36
CA PHE A 111 7.33 0.56 18.16
C PHE A 111 6.69 -0.72 18.68
N ASP A 112 5.46 -0.60 19.16
CA ASP A 112 4.63 -1.75 19.53
C ASP A 112 4.09 -2.47 18.30
N VAL A 113 3.72 -1.68 17.27
CA VAL A 113 3.19 -2.15 15.99
C VAL A 113 3.86 -1.38 14.85
N VAL A 114 4.17 -2.08 13.76
CA VAL A 114 4.65 -1.50 12.50
C VAL A 114 3.71 -1.93 11.38
N VAL A 115 3.19 -0.98 10.63
CA VAL A 115 2.31 -1.25 9.48
C VAL A 115 2.94 -0.76 8.18
N ASN A 116 2.67 -1.46 7.09
CA ASN A 116 2.90 -1.00 5.73
C ASN A 116 1.68 -1.35 4.89
N GLU A 117 1.07 -0.35 4.29
CA GLU A 117 -0.16 -0.51 3.52
C GLU A 117 0.10 -0.33 2.03
N CYS A 118 0.27 -1.47 1.31
CA CYS A 118 0.44 -1.53 -0.15
C CYS A 118 1.72 -0.84 -0.68
N ALA A 119 2.83 -0.97 0.02
CA ALA A 119 4.05 -0.30 -0.41
C ALA A 119 5.35 -1.08 -0.16
N VAL A 120 5.28 -2.33 0.32
CA VAL A 120 6.47 -3.19 0.47
C VAL A 120 7.03 -3.58 -0.90
N GLY A 121 6.15 -3.78 -1.89
CA GLY A 121 6.52 -4.18 -3.26
C GLY A 121 7.06 -3.04 -4.15
N ILE A 122 7.06 -1.78 -3.68
CA ILE A 122 7.49 -0.61 -4.49
C ILE A 122 9.02 -0.42 -4.52
N PRO A 123 9.77 -0.52 -3.37
CA PRO A 123 11.22 -0.42 -3.36
C PRO A 123 11.90 -1.56 -4.13
N GLU A 124 13.14 -1.34 -4.57
CA GLU A 124 13.91 -2.37 -5.28
C GLU A 124 14.18 -3.62 -4.42
N ASN A 125 14.27 -3.45 -3.10
CA ASN A 125 14.54 -4.54 -2.16
C ASN A 125 13.45 -4.63 -1.09
N SER A 126 12.38 -5.33 -1.41
CA SER A 126 11.27 -5.61 -0.49
C SER A 126 11.71 -6.36 0.77
N GLN A 127 12.75 -7.23 0.66
CA GLN A 127 13.29 -7.93 1.84
C GLN A 127 13.87 -6.95 2.84
N ALA A 128 14.64 -5.96 2.39
CA ALA A 128 15.20 -4.93 3.27
C ALA A 128 14.11 -4.11 3.98
N VAL A 129 12.97 -3.88 3.32
CA VAL A 129 11.81 -3.22 3.98
C VAL A 129 11.29 -4.08 5.12
N LEU A 130 11.08 -5.37 4.90
CA LEU A 130 10.58 -6.30 5.92
C LEU A 130 11.59 -6.46 7.07
N ASP A 131 12.89 -6.55 6.76
CA ASP A 131 13.95 -6.62 7.77
C ASP A 131 13.94 -5.37 8.68
N GLU A 132 13.78 -4.19 8.10
CA GLU A 132 13.69 -2.93 8.84
C GLU A 132 12.41 -2.81 9.66
N MET A 133 11.25 -3.24 9.11
CA MET A 133 10.00 -3.29 9.88
C MET A 133 10.15 -4.20 11.10
N LEU A 134 10.75 -5.39 10.93
CA LEU A 134 11.04 -6.31 12.04
C LEU A 134 12.07 -5.75 13.01
N ARG A 135 13.07 -4.99 12.54
CA ARG A 135 14.08 -4.36 13.40
C ARG A 135 13.47 -3.33 14.32
N VAL A 136 12.60 -2.44 13.79
CA VAL A 136 12.08 -1.30 14.56
C VAL A 136 10.88 -1.64 15.44
N VAL A 137 10.15 -2.73 15.17
CA VAL A 137 9.15 -3.23 16.11
C VAL A 137 9.83 -3.87 17.33
N ARG A 138 9.28 -3.71 18.54
CA ARG A 138 9.86 -4.29 19.76
C ARG A 138 9.76 -5.82 19.78
N PRO A 139 10.58 -6.53 20.57
CA PRO A 139 10.35 -7.95 20.84
C PRO A 139 8.91 -8.21 21.31
N GLY A 140 8.26 -9.22 20.76
CA GLY A 140 6.85 -9.54 21.00
C GLY A 140 5.84 -8.61 20.32
N GLY A 141 6.29 -7.54 19.66
CA GLY A 141 5.44 -6.62 18.88
C GLY A 141 4.98 -7.22 17.56
N VAL A 142 4.10 -6.50 16.87
CA VAL A 142 3.41 -6.99 15.68
C VAL A 142 3.81 -6.18 14.45
N VAL A 143 4.08 -6.87 13.34
CA VAL A 143 4.18 -6.28 12.01
C VAL A 143 2.93 -6.65 11.22
N VAL A 144 2.35 -5.68 10.53
CA VAL A 144 1.21 -5.86 9.63
C VAL A 144 1.54 -5.29 8.27
N MET A 145 1.23 -6.02 7.21
CA MET A 145 1.31 -5.51 5.85
C MET A 145 0.16 -6.06 5.00
N HIS A 146 -0.16 -5.38 3.94
CA HIS A 146 -1.03 -5.94 2.91
C HIS A 146 -0.54 -5.57 1.52
N GLU A 147 -0.62 -6.52 0.62
CA GLU A 147 -0.04 -6.42 -0.71
C GLU A 147 -0.89 -7.12 -1.77
N SER A 148 -0.68 -6.70 -3.00
CA SER A 148 -1.19 -7.39 -4.18
C SER A 148 -0.56 -8.77 -4.29
N THR A 149 -1.38 -9.78 -4.62
CA THR A 149 -0.94 -11.17 -4.70
C THR A 149 -1.38 -11.81 -6.01
N TRP A 150 -0.49 -12.59 -6.61
CA TRP A 150 -0.87 -13.49 -7.67
C TRP A 150 -1.81 -14.57 -7.15
N ARG A 151 -2.79 -14.92 -7.96
CA ARG A 151 -3.77 -15.99 -7.68
C ARG A 151 -3.98 -16.83 -8.93
N GLY A 152 -4.45 -18.07 -8.71
CA GLY A 152 -4.64 -19.02 -9.79
C GLY A 152 -3.32 -19.42 -10.45
N SER A 153 -3.44 -20.14 -11.58
CA SER A 153 -2.28 -20.60 -12.33
C SER A 153 -1.93 -19.59 -13.41
N LEU A 154 -0.84 -18.86 -13.19
CA LEU A 154 -0.26 -17.92 -14.15
C LEU A 154 1.12 -18.43 -14.57
N SER A 155 1.39 -18.42 -15.87
CA SER A 155 2.76 -18.61 -16.36
C SER A 155 3.67 -17.45 -15.97
N PRO A 156 4.99 -17.65 -15.91
CA PRO A 156 5.94 -16.56 -15.67
C PRO A 156 5.76 -15.39 -16.63
N ALA A 157 5.55 -15.66 -17.91
CA ALA A 157 5.33 -14.64 -18.94
C ALA A 157 4.06 -13.80 -18.70
N GLU A 158 2.96 -14.43 -18.24
CA GLU A 158 1.74 -13.69 -17.88
C GLU A 158 1.96 -12.80 -16.64
N LYS A 159 2.70 -13.29 -15.63
CA LYS A 159 3.06 -12.50 -14.46
C LYS A 159 3.90 -11.28 -14.83
N ASP A 160 4.91 -11.47 -15.67
CA ASP A 160 5.79 -10.39 -16.13
C ASP A 160 5.00 -9.33 -16.93
N GLU A 161 4.16 -9.76 -17.88
CA GLU A 161 3.32 -8.85 -18.66
C GLU A 161 2.37 -8.03 -17.78
N LEU A 162 1.69 -8.68 -16.82
CA LEU A 162 0.78 -7.98 -15.92
C LEU A 162 1.52 -7.05 -14.96
N ALA A 163 2.69 -7.46 -14.44
CA ALA A 163 3.52 -6.63 -13.56
C ALA A 163 4.02 -5.36 -14.28
N ASP A 164 4.43 -5.47 -15.55
CA ASP A 164 4.83 -4.33 -16.36
C ASP A 164 3.68 -3.35 -16.60
N ARG A 165 2.47 -3.86 -16.84
CA ARG A 165 1.26 -3.05 -17.01
C ARG A 165 0.83 -2.38 -15.71
N TYR A 166 1.00 -3.06 -14.58
CA TYR A 166 0.64 -2.57 -13.26
C TYR A 166 1.65 -1.52 -12.75
N GLY A 167 2.94 -1.78 -12.91
CA GLY A 167 4.01 -0.92 -12.41
C GLY A 167 4.58 -1.37 -11.06
N THR A 168 4.07 -2.46 -10.50
CA THR A 168 4.63 -3.17 -9.34
C THR A 168 4.73 -4.65 -9.62
N THR A 169 5.42 -5.39 -8.75
CA THR A 169 5.54 -6.84 -8.88
C THR A 169 4.78 -7.52 -7.74
N PRO A 170 3.52 -7.92 -7.97
CA PRO A 170 2.83 -8.80 -7.03
C PRO A 170 3.60 -10.10 -6.86
N LEU A 171 3.60 -10.65 -5.67
CA LEU A 171 4.17 -11.97 -5.36
C LEU A 171 3.05 -12.95 -5.04
N GLU A 172 3.36 -14.23 -5.01
CA GLU A 172 2.44 -15.19 -4.44
C GLU A 172 2.38 -15.05 -2.91
N SER A 173 1.26 -15.42 -2.32
CA SER A 173 1.10 -15.30 -0.86
C SER A 173 2.18 -16.09 -0.10
N ALA A 174 2.61 -17.24 -0.64
CA ALA A 174 3.68 -18.04 -0.06
C ALA A 174 5.03 -17.31 -0.06
N GLU A 175 5.33 -16.54 -1.12
CA GLU A 175 6.56 -15.76 -1.22
C GLU A 175 6.61 -14.65 -0.17
N TRP A 176 5.50 -13.93 0.04
CA TRP A 176 5.38 -12.92 1.12
C TRP A 176 5.60 -13.53 2.50
N ILE A 177 4.99 -14.71 2.76
CA ILE A 177 5.15 -15.45 4.02
C ILE A 177 6.62 -15.86 4.22
N GLU A 178 7.27 -16.37 3.17
CA GLU A 178 8.69 -16.75 3.22
C GLU A 178 9.59 -15.55 3.51
N MET A 179 9.34 -14.40 2.85
CA MET A 179 10.09 -13.16 3.09
C MET A 179 9.95 -12.65 4.53
N LEU A 180 8.72 -12.69 5.10
CA LEU A 180 8.50 -12.38 6.51
C LEU A 180 9.26 -13.34 7.42
N GLY A 181 9.29 -14.63 7.09
CA GLY A 181 10.06 -15.65 7.81
C GLY A 181 11.56 -15.40 7.76
N ARG A 182 12.11 -15.02 6.60
CA ARG A 182 13.51 -14.64 6.43
C ARG A 182 13.89 -13.40 7.24
N ALA A 183 12.98 -12.42 7.35
CA ALA A 183 13.17 -11.24 8.22
C ALA A 183 13.17 -11.60 9.72
N GLY A 184 12.86 -12.86 10.08
CA GLY A 184 12.84 -13.34 11.45
C GLY A 184 11.47 -13.31 12.14
N ALA A 185 10.40 -13.02 11.40
CA ALA A 185 9.05 -13.04 11.94
C ALA A 185 8.60 -14.46 12.35
N ARG A 186 7.69 -14.55 13.33
CA ARG A 186 7.03 -15.78 13.77
C ARG A 186 5.52 -15.57 13.81
N ASP A 187 4.77 -16.66 13.94
CA ASP A 187 3.31 -16.66 13.99
C ASP A 187 2.68 -15.94 12.79
N ILE A 188 3.29 -16.14 11.61
CA ILE A 188 2.88 -15.49 10.38
C ILE A 188 1.50 -15.98 9.97
N ARG A 189 0.59 -15.06 9.73
CA ARG A 189 -0.77 -15.32 9.28
C ARG A 189 -1.08 -14.49 8.04
N ALA A 190 -1.97 -15.02 7.20
CA ALA A 190 -2.44 -14.37 5.98
C ALA A 190 -3.96 -14.48 5.87
N GLU A 191 -4.59 -13.42 5.40
CA GLU A 191 -6.03 -13.33 5.15
C GLU A 191 -6.25 -12.74 3.75
N ALA A 192 -6.69 -13.57 2.81
CA ALA A 192 -6.95 -13.16 1.43
C ALA A 192 -8.43 -12.86 1.17
N ASP A 193 -9.34 -13.55 1.84
CA ASP A 193 -10.77 -13.32 1.80
C ASP A 193 -11.18 -12.42 2.99
N PRO A 194 -11.99 -11.37 2.82
CA PRO A 194 -12.71 -11.01 1.58
C PRO A 194 -11.93 -10.11 0.61
N TRP A 195 -10.67 -9.78 0.88
CA TRP A 195 -9.91 -8.70 0.22
C TRP A 195 -9.69 -8.92 -1.27
N SER A 196 -9.54 -10.17 -1.68
CA SER A 196 -9.38 -10.56 -3.08
C SER A 196 -10.70 -10.63 -3.86
N ARG A 197 -11.84 -10.38 -3.23
CA ARG A 197 -13.13 -10.32 -3.93
C ARG A 197 -13.21 -9.01 -4.72
N PRO A 198 -13.68 -9.03 -5.97
CA PRO A 198 -13.72 -7.84 -6.81
C PRO A 198 -14.44 -6.65 -6.14
N GLU A 199 -15.56 -6.88 -5.44
CA GLU A 199 -16.32 -5.83 -4.75
C GLU A 199 -15.56 -5.17 -3.60
N MET A 200 -14.61 -5.86 -2.98
CA MET A 200 -13.71 -5.29 -1.97
C MET A 200 -12.51 -4.62 -2.62
N PHE A 201 -11.98 -5.21 -3.69
CA PHE A 201 -10.82 -4.70 -4.40
C PHE A 201 -11.01 -3.27 -4.93
N TRP A 202 -12.24 -2.92 -5.36
CA TRP A 202 -12.54 -1.58 -5.88
C TRP A 202 -12.75 -0.50 -4.82
N LYS A 203 -12.78 -0.84 -3.54
CA LYS A 203 -12.90 0.14 -2.45
C LYS A 203 -11.58 0.85 -2.20
N VAL A 204 -11.09 1.58 -3.19
CA VAL A 204 -9.77 2.23 -3.15
C VAL A 204 -9.81 3.71 -2.79
N ARG A 205 -11.02 4.33 -2.72
CA ARG A 205 -11.15 5.77 -2.49
C ARG A 205 -11.62 6.09 -1.09
N VAL A 206 -11.11 7.20 -0.54
CA VAL A 206 -11.48 7.72 0.78
C VAL A 206 -12.77 8.53 0.70
N ASP A 207 -12.96 9.26 -0.39
CA ASP A 207 -14.02 10.25 -0.55
C ASP A 207 -15.38 9.67 -0.98
N ARG A 208 -15.40 8.40 -1.42
CA ARG A 208 -16.63 7.75 -1.88
C ARG A 208 -16.54 6.23 -1.93
N ASP A 209 -17.68 5.57 -1.78
CA ASP A 209 -17.79 4.11 -1.98
C ASP A 209 -17.75 3.77 -3.48
N VAL A 210 -16.75 3.00 -3.88
CA VAL A 210 -16.54 2.53 -5.24
C VAL A 210 -16.85 1.04 -5.28
N ARG A 211 -17.85 0.64 -6.07
CA ARG A 211 -18.33 -0.75 -6.14
C ARG A 211 -17.98 -1.44 -7.46
N ARG A 212 -17.41 -0.71 -8.41
CA ARG A 212 -17.02 -1.24 -9.73
C ARG A 212 -15.87 -0.42 -10.31
N PRO A 213 -15.02 -1.02 -11.15
CA PRO A 213 -13.84 -0.37 -11.71
C PRO A 213 -14.16 0.94 -12.44
N GLY A 214 -15.16 0.94 -13.31
CA GLY A 214 -15.53 2.14 -14.08
C GLY A 214 -16.00 3.35 -13.24
N ALA A 215 -16.21 3.18 -11.94
CA ALA A 215 -16.58 4.24 -11.00
C ALA A 215 -15.41 4.76 -10.17
N VAL A 216 -14.19 4.24 -10.34
CA VAL A 216 -13.00 4.72 -9.60
C VAL A 216 -12.73 6.19 -9.89
N LEU A 217 -12.80 6.60 -11.14
CA LEU A 217 -12.70 8.00 -11.56
C LEU A 217 -14.06 8.54 -12.00
N THR A 218 -14.39 9.76 -11.58
CA THR A 218 -15.53 10.52 -12.14
C THR A 218 -15.25 10.90 -13.60
N PRO A 219 -16.27 11.26 -14.39
CA PRO A 219 -16.06 11.74 -15.76
C PRO A 219 -15.07 12.92 -15.86
N VAL A 220 -15.13 13.84 -14.91
CA VAL A 220 -14.22 15.01 -14.86
C VAL A 220 -12.78 14.58 -14.57
N GLU A 221 -12.59 13.68 -13.60
CA GLU A 221 -11.27 13.12 -13.27
C GLU A 221 -10.71 12.32 -14.44
N LYS A 222 -11.52 11.52 -15.14
CA LYS A 222 -11.11 10.82 -16.37
C LYS A 222 -10.61 11.79 -17.44
N ALA A 223 -11.35 12.86 -17.72
CA ALA A 223 -10.95 13.86 -18.71
C ALA A 223 -9.65 14.54 -18.32
N ARG A 224 -9.49 14.94 -17.05
CA ARG A 224 -8.25 15.54 -16.53
C ARG A 224 -7.07 14.58 -16.61
N THR A 225 -7.27 13.34 -16.23
CA THR A 225 -6.23 12.30 -16.29
C THR A 225 -5.80 12.04 -17.73
N ALA A 226 -6.75 11.87 -18.65
CA ALA A 226 -6.47 11.71 -20.08
C ALA A 226 -5.65 12.87 -20.64
N LEU A 227 -5.98 14.13 -20.27
CA LEU A 227 -5.20 15.30 -20.68
C LEU A 227 -3.76 15.27 -20.15
N ARG A 228 -3.55 14.87 -18.89
CA ARG A 228 -2.21 14.75 -18.30
C ARG A 228 -1.40 13.63 -18.94
N ILE A 229 -2.04 12.48 -19.22
CA ILE A 229 -1.43 11.38 -19.97
C ILE A 229 -1.04 11.84 -21.38
N ALA A 230 -1.95 12.52 -22.10
CA ALA A 230 -1.68 13.03 -23.44
C ALA A 230 -0.48 13.99 -23.48
N ARG A 231 -0.38 14.88 -22.49
CA ARG A 231 0.75 15.84 -22.39
C ARG A 231 2.09 15.15 -22.17
N ARG A 232 2.12 14.01 -21.49
CA ARG A 232 3.35 13.29 -21.13
C ARG A 232 3.72 12.20 -22.14
N TYR A 233 2.73 11.47 -22.66
CA TYR A 233 2.89 10.25 -23.46
C TYR A 233 2.22 10.32 -24.84
N GLY A 234 1.63 11.47 -25.21
CA GLY A 234 0.88 11.61 -26.45
C GLY A 234 -0.44 10.83 -26.46
N LEU A 235 -1.11 10.82 -27.63
CA LEU A 235 -2.37 10.09 -27.79
C LEU A 235 -2.22 8.57 -27.69
N ALA A 236 -1.06 8.04 -28.10
CA ALA A 236 -0.73 6.62 -27.94
C ALA A 236 -0.72 6.21 -26.45
N GLY A 237 -0.24 7.11 -25.58
CA GLY A 237 -0.24 6.90 -24.14
C GLY A 237 -1.65 6.76 -23.55
N ILE A 238 -2.64 7.51 -24.09
CA ILE A 238 -4.05 7.37 -23.66
C ILE A 238 -4.56 5.96 -23.99
N ARG A 239 -4.32 5.49 -25.22
CA ARG A 239 -4.74 4.16 -25.64
C ARG A 239 -4.09 3.09 -24.75
N LYS A 240 -2.78 3.20 -24.50
CA LYS A 240 -2.05 2.26 -23.67
C LYS A 240 -2.55 2.25 -22.22
N ALA A 241 -2.84 3.41 -21.64
CA ALA A 241 -3.44 3.51 -20.30
C ALA A 241 -4.77 2.74 -20.22
N PHE A 242 -5.65 2.88 -21.22
CA PHE A 242 -6.89 2.12 -21.29
C PHE A 242 -6.68 0.61 -21.44
N GLU A 243 -5.73 0.19 -22.27
CA GLU A 243 -5.36 -1.21 -22.44
C GLU A 243 -4.86 -1.82 -21.12
N ASN A 244 -3.98 -1.09 -20.41
CA ASN A 244 -3.43 -1.52 -19.12
C ASN A 244 -4.52 -1.56 -18.03
N GLU A 245 -5.36 -0.53 -17.93
CA GLU A 245 -6.50 -0.50 -17.02
C GLU A 245 -7.45 -1.70 -17.27
N ARG A 246 -7.76 -1.98 -18.52
CA ARG A 246 -8.64 -3.10 -18.89
C ARG A 246 -8.01 -4.47 -18.56
N ALA A 247 -6.71 -4.64 -18.81
CA ALA A 247 -5.99 -5.87 -18.47
C ALA A 247 -5.96 -6.10 -16.95
N PHE A 248 -5.67 -5.04 -16.18
CA PHE A 248 -5.69 -5.06 -14.73
C PHE A 248 -7.06 -5.46 -14.17
N TYR A 249 -8.14 -4.83 -14.64
CA TYR A 249 -9.49 -5.17 -14.21
C TYR A 249 -9.88 -6.61 -14.54
N ARG A 250 -9.49 -7.11 -15.72
CA ARG A 250 -9.70 -8.51 -16.08
C ARG A 250 -8.94 -9.44 -15.16
N ALA A 251 -7.67 -9.16 -14.86
CA ALA A 251 -6.87 -9.99 -13.96
C ALA A 251 -7.52 -10.13 -12.56
N VAL A 252 -8.15 -9.05 -12.04
CA VAL A 252 -8.90 -9.10 -10.79
C VAL A 252 -10.21 -9.92 -10.94
N LEU A 253 -10.99 -9.68 -12.00
CA LEU A 253 -12.26 -10.37 -12.23
C LEU A 253 -12.08 -11.87 -12.50
N ASP A 254 -11.01 -12.23 -13.21
CA ASP A 254 -10.64 -13.61 -13.52
C ASP A 254 -9.95 -14.32 -12.35
N GLY A 255 -9.80 -13.65 -11.21
CA GLY A 255 -9.16 -14.22 -10.02
C GLY A 255 -7.65 -14.47 -10.18
N LYS A 256 -7.00 -13.81 -11.15
CA LYS A 256 -5.54 -13.88 -11.38
C LYS A 256 -4.74 -12.94 -10.49
N LEU A 257 -5.35 -11.82 -10.10
CA LEU A 257 -4.80 -10.84 -9.18
C LEU A 257 -5.73 -10.68 -7.99
N GLY A 258 -5.18 -10.72 -6.80
CA GLY A 258 -5.88 -10.54 -5.55
C GLY A 258 -5.14 -9.61 -4.61
N TYR A 259 -5.59 -9.59 -3.37
CA TYR A 259 -5.03 -8.77 -2.32
C TYR A 259 -5.09 -9.52 -1.00
N SER A 260 -4.05 -9.42 -0.20
CA SER A 260 -3.96 -10.16 1.07
C SER A 260 -3.39 -9.32 2.19
N LEU A 261 -3.93 -9.50 3.38
CA LEU A 261 -3.45 -8.97 4.63
C LEU A 261 -2.56 -10.00 5.32
N TYR A 262 -1.39 -9.58 5.78
CA TYR A 262 -0.43 -10.40 6.51
C TYR A 262 -0.13 -9.75 7.85
N TRP A 263 0.02 -10.57 8.90
CA TRP A 263 0.54 -10.11 10.17
C TRP A 263 1.41 -11.17 10.82
N ALA A 264 2.39 -10.71 11.57
CA ALA A 264 3.37 -11.57 12.20
C ALA A 264 3.92 -10.92 13.47
N ARG A 265 4.57 -11.71 14.31
CA ARG A 265 5.23 -11.23 15.53
C ARG A 265 6.75 -11.22 15.39
N ARG A 266 7.37 -10.19 15.93
CA ARG A 266 8.79 -10.29 16.25
C ARG A 266 8.94 -11.22 17.47
N PRO A 267 9.85 -12.23 17.46
CA PRO A 267 10.11 -13.06 18.63
C PRO A 267 10.33 -12.23 19.89
N ALA A 268 9.84 -12.73 21.03
CA ALA A 268 10.27 -12.21 22.33
C ALA A 268 11.77 -12.50 22.51
N ALA A 269 12.47 -11.65 23.18
CA ALA A 269 13.90 -11.81 23.45
C ALA A 269 14.13 -13.03 24.38
#